data_b4f87ec6806a1e9a9c70c65762f2a7a6
#
_entry.id   b4f87ec6806a1e9a9c70c65762f2a7a6
#
_cell.length_a   1.000
_cell.length_b   1.000
_cell.length_c   1.000
_cell.angle_alpha   90.00
_cell.angle_beta   90.00
_cell.angle_gamma   90.00
#
_symmetry.space_group_name_H-M   'P 1'
#
loop_
_entity.id
_entity.type
_entity.pdbx_description
1 polymer ?
#
loop_
_entity_poly.entity_id
_entity_poly.type
_entity_poly.pdbx_seq_one_letter_code
_entity_poly.pdbx_strand_id
1 'polypeptide(L)'
;MPLNFLLPGISMKRVSQLTALALLMGLAAASTSAADTMPTLTLSTLQQHNGVAIDTRLSAFYNGWPQGANGPQGHEPQALNLAASWLGALNDEQLSAWAKLHNLQASTPIALYGNADDNAKVAARLKAAGFTHLSSLGDALSQADRLQKLPHFEQLVYPQWLHDLQQGKPVTAAPAGHWKVFEAAWGAPKFYLLSHIPGAGYIDTNGVESEPLWNKVSDAQLKAMLAKHGIRHDTTVILYGRDVYAAARVAQIMLYAGVKDVRLLDGGWKTWSDAGLPVERGTPPKQKPEPEFGAPIPGQPQLMLNTEQARALLHRQDASLVSIRSWPEFIGTTSGYSYIKPMGEIAGARWGHAGSDSTHMEDFHNPDGTMRSADDIAAMWKSWNILPNQQVSFYCGTGWRASETFMYARAMGWNNVSVYDGGWYEWSSNPKNPVSRGERGPESSR
;
A
#
# COMPACT_ATOMS: atom_id res chain seq x y z
N MET A 1 -10.58 49.33 -41.00
CA MET A 1 -11.66 50.30 -40.93
C MET A 1 -12.32 50.17 -39.57
N PRO A 2 -12.30 51.23 -38.77
CA PRO A 2 -12.89 51.23 -37.44
C PRO A 2 -14.30 51.84 -37.46
N LEU A 3 -15.13 51.50 -36.51
CA LEU A 3 -16.26 52.33 -36.13
C LEU A 3 -16.46 52.33 -34.62
N ASN A 4 -16.15 53.50 -34.07
CA ASN A 4 -16.56 54.00 -32.75
C ASN A 4 -18.06 54.31 -32.73
N PHE A 5 -18.68 54.21 -31.52
CA PHE A 5 -19.71 55.14 -31.00
C PHE A 5 -19.78 54.94 -29.49
N LEU A 6 -19.21 55.84 -28.71
CA LEU A 6 -19.64 57.05 -28.02
C LEU A 6 -20.80 56.88 -27.01
N LEU A 7 -20.44 57.19 -25.75
CA LEU A 7 -21.30 57.48 -24.60
C LEU A 7 -22.19 58.72 -24.78
N PRO A 8 -23.21 58.97 -23.95
CA PRO A 8 -23.15 59.96 -22.92
C PRO A 8 -23.74 59.50 -21.57
N GLY A 9 -23.30 59.85 -20.42
CA GLY A 9 -23.00 61.01 -19.67
C GLY A 9 -24.19 61.80 -19.17
N ILE A 10 -24.40 61.93 -17.83
CA ILE A 10 -25.06 63.02 -17.04
C ILE A 10 -25.34 62.42 -15.66
N SER A 11 -24.80 62.87 -14.62
CA SER A 11 -24.75 64.10 -13.81
C SER A 11 -25.18 63.83 -12.36
N MET A 12 -24.32 64.30 -11.46
CA MET A 12 -24.54 64.33 -9.99
C MET A 12 -25.71 65.20 -9.59
N LYS A 13 -26.44 64.78 -8.57
CA LYS A 13 -26.99 65.73 -7.58
C LYS A 13 -26.89 65.17 -6.16
N ARG A 14 -26.15 65.90 -5.34
CA ARG A 14 -26.15 65.81 -3.87
C ARG A 14 -27.49 66.31 -3.33
N VAL A 15 -28.02 65.58 -2.33
CA VAL A 15 -28.82 66.21 -1.26
C VAL A 15 -28.47 65.48 0.05
N SER A 16 -27.96 66.30 0.95
CA SER A 16 -27.73 65.99 2.38
C SER A 16 -29.02 66.19 3.17
N GLN A 17 -29.25 65.36 4.19
CA GLN A 17 -29.83 65.68 5.52
C GLN A 17 -29.86 64.43 6.38
N LEU A 18 -29.06 64.34 7.34
CA LEU A 18 -29.10 64.53 8.80
C LEU A 18 -30.26 63.81 9.55
N THR A 19 -29.79 63.02 10.53
CA THR A 19 -30.35 62.64 11.82
C THR A 19 -31.39 61.50 11.91
N ALA A 20 -30.90 60.35 12.50
CA ALA A 20 -31.38 59.91 13.81
C ALA A 20 -30.53 58.75 14.34
N LEU A 21 -29.91 59.01 15.46
CA LEU A 21 -29.16 58.06 16.31
C LEU A 21 -30.19 57.15 16.99
N ALA A 22 -30.19 55.88 16.63
CA ALA A 22 -30.84 54.84 17.45
C ALA A 22 -29.79 53.80 17.81
N LEU A 23 -29.30 53.90 19.04
CA LEU A 23 -28.44 52.94 19.71
C LEU A 23 -29.24 51.66 19.95
N LEU A 24 -29.15 50.66 19.08
CA LEU A 24 -29.56 49.30 19.37
C LEU A 24 -28.26 48.52 19.64
N MET A 25 -27.94 48.39 20.93
CA MET A 25 -27.03 47.39 21.42
C MET A 25 -27.69 46.02 21.15
N GLY A 26 -27.43 45.45 19.97
CA GLY A 26 -27.59 44.04 19.72
C GLY A 26 -26.47 43.29 20.44
N LEU A 27 -26.81 42.67 21.58
CA LEU A 27 -25.97 41.56 22.08
C LEU A 27 -25.88 40.53 20.96
N ALA A 28 -24.80 40.55 20.23
CA ALA A 28 -24.30 39.37 19.52
C ALA A 28 -23.93 38.39 20.63
N ALA A 29 -24.83 37.50 20.98
CA ALA A 29 -24.48 36.27 21.64
C ALA A 29 -23.54 35.56 20.66
N ALA A 30 -22.26 35.71 20.92
CA ALA A 30 -21.27 34.78 20.39
C ALA A 30 -21.69 33.42 20.99
N SER A 31 -22.45 32.66 20.23
CA SER A 31 -22.53 31.23 20.43
C SER A 31 -21.13 30.71 20.15
N THR A 32 -20.27 30.72 21.17
CA THR A 32 -19.17 29.80 21.25
C THR A 32 -19.82 28.43 21.19
N SER A 33 -19.86 27.84 20.01
CA SER A 33 -19.98 26.39 19.86
C SER A 33 -18.94 25.83 20.79
N ALA A 34 -19.34 25.35 21.97
CA ALA A 34 -18.50 24.47 22.74
C ALA A 34 -18.18 23.32 21.79
N ALA A 35 -16.97 23.26 21.31
CA ALA A 35 -16.49 22.09 20.63
C ALA A 35 -16.82 20.94 21.58
N ASP A 36 -17.70 20.03 21.17
CA ASP A 36 -18.04 18.84 21.91
C ASP A 36 -16.73 18.11 22.20
N THR A 37 -16.14 18.36 23.36
CA THR A 37 -14.90 17.70 23.75
C THR A 37 -15.25 16.26 24.02
N MET A 38 -14.76 15.36 23.18
CA MET A 38 -14.93 13.93 23.38
C MET A 38 -14.42 13.54 24.77
N PRO A 39 -15.14 12.69 25.52
CA PRO A 39 -14.66 12.19 26.79
C PRO A 39 -13.32 11.45 26.57
N THR A 40 -12.45 11.49 27.57
CA THR A 40 -11.15 10.82 27.52
C THR A 40 -11.20 9.53 28.34
N LEU A 41 -10.79 8.43 27.73
CA LEU A 41 -10.67 7.11 28.36
C LEU A 41 -9.21 6.66 28.41
N THR A 42 -8.88 5.74 29.33
CA THR A 42 -7.64 4.97 29.27
C THR A 42 -7.86 3.69 28.45
N LEU A 43 -6.79 3.08 27.95
CA LEU A 43 -6.86 1.80 27.24
C LEU A 43 -7.51 0.72 28.12
N SER A 44 -7.17 0.68 29.41
CA SER A 44 -7.75 -0.26 30.37
C SER A 44 -9.28 -0.09 30.50
N THR A 45 -9.73 1.15 30.63
CA THR A 45 -11.17 1.44 30.69
C THR A 45 -11.89 1.05 29.42
N LEU A 46 -11.29 1.35 28.25
CA LEU A 46 -11.85 0.97 26.96
C LEU A 46 -12.01 -0.55 26.84
N GLN A 47 -10.99 -1.31 27.22
CA GLN A 47 -11.00 -2.78 27.18
C GLN A 47 -12.04 -3.38 28.13
N GLN A 48 -12.23 -2.82 29.33
CA GLN A 48 -13.28 -3.25 30.27
C GLN A 48 -14.69 -3.13 29.68
N HIS A 49 -14.89 -2.24 28.72
CA HIS A 49 -16.17 -2.04 28.03
C HIS A 49 -16.22 -2.73 26.65
N ASN A 50 -15.29 -3.64 26.36
CA ASN A 50 -15.15 -4.28 25.03
C ASN A 50 -15.06 -3.26 23.88
N GLY A 51 -14.43 -2.14 24.14
CA GLY A 51 -14.25 -1.06 23.17
C GLY A 51 -13.06 -1.30 22.26
N VAL A 52 -12.98 -0.51 21.19
CA VAL A 52 -11.96 -0.59 20.14
C VAL A 52 -11.19 0.72 20.07
N ALA A 53 -9.88 0.65 20.10
CA ALA A 53 -8.99 1.77 19.82
C ALA A 53 -8.80 1.95 18.32
N ILE A 54 -8.84 3.19 17.84
CA ILE A 54 -8.59 3.53 16.44
C ILE A 54 -7.46 4.56 16.37
N ASP A 55 -6.42 4.18 15.64
CA ASP A 55 -5.29 5.04 15.28
C ASP A 55 -5.66 5.88 14.06
N THR A 56 -5.68 7.19 14.23
CA THR A 56 -6.04 8.14 13.15
C THR A 56 -4.84 8.65 12.36
N ARG A 57 -3.62 8.22 12.73
CA ARG A 57 -2.38 8.58 12.05
C ARG A 57 -2.23 7.83 10.73
N LEU A 58 -1.28 8.29 9.90
CA LEU A 58 -0.89 7.59 8.67
C LEU A 58 -0.53 6.12 8.96
N SER A 59 -0.85 5.23 8.02
CA SER A 59 -0.50 3.80 8.11
C SER A 59 1.00 3.57 8.34
N ALA A 60 1.87 4.44 7.84
CA ALA A 60 3.30 4.37 8.11
C ALA A 60 3.62 4.40 9.61
N PHE A 61 3.00 5.30 10.37
CA PHE A 61 3.20 5.40 11.82
C PHE A 61 2.54 4.25 12.59
N TYR A 62 1.36 3.84 12.14
CA TYR A 62 0.71 2.63 12.65
C TYR A 62 1.61 1.40 12.48
N ASN A 63 2.27 1.27 11.35
CA ASN A 63 3.12 0.14 11.00
C ASN A 63 4.49 0.13 11.69
N GLY A 64 4.97 1.24 12.25
CA GLY A 64 6.23 1.24 13.00
C GLY A 64 7.18 2.40 12.71
N TRP A 65 6.93 3.22 11.68
CA TRP A 65 7.71 4.43 11.49
C TRP A 65 7.49 5.41 12.64
N PRO A 66 8.54 6.04 13.21
CA PRO A 66 8.35 7.05 14.24
C PRO A 66 7.76 8.33 13.65
N GLN A 67 6.81 8.92 14.35
CA GLN A 67 6.32 10.25 14.03
C GLN A 67 7.24 11.30 14.64
N GLY A 68 8.15 11.85 13.84
CA GLY A 68 9.26 12.68 14.32
C GLY A 68 10.47 11.86 14.80
N ALA A 69 11.57 12.53 15.14
CA ALA A 69 12.87 11.88 15.39
C ALA A 69 12.86 10.87 16.55
N ASN A 70 12.04 11.09 17.57
CA ASN A 70 11.94 10.24 18.76
C ASN A 70 10.49 9.84 19.08
N GLY A 71 9.63 9.83 18.07
CA GLY A 71 8.23 9.46 18.23
C GLY A 71 8.04 7.98 18.55
N PRO A 72 6.87 7.61 19.07
CA PRO A 72 6.52 6.22 19.30
C PRO A 72 6.48 5.44 17.97
N GLN A 73 6.90 4.17 18.04
CA GLN A 73 6.94 3.28 16.88
C GLN A 73 5.84 2.23 17.00
N GLY A 74 4.84 2.30 16.10
CA GLY A 74 3.75 1.36 16.05
C GLY A 74 2.45 1.88 16.66
N HIS A 75 1.57 0.97 16.99
CA HIS A 75 0.19 1.23 17.43
C HIS A 75 -0.16 0.47 18.72
N GLU A 76 -1.22 0.90 19.39
CA GLU A 76 -1.73 0.20 20.55
C GLU A 76 -2.19 -1.22 20.18
N PRO A 77 -2.00 -2.21 21.07
CA PRO A 77 -2.43 -3.58 20.79
C PRO A 77 -3.89 -3.66 20.37
N GLN A 78 -4.17 -4.40 19.30
CA GLN A 78 -5.51 -4.59 18.73
C GLN A 78 -6.17 -3.31 18.19
N ALA A 79 -5.47 -2.18 18.15
CA ALA A 79 -6.01 -0.97 17.54
C ALA A 79 -6.20 -1.15 16.03
N LEU A 80 -7.28 -0.59 15.52
CA LEU A 80 -7.50 -0.48 14.07
C LEU A 80 -6.84 0.81 13.56
N ASN A 81 -6.48 0.82 12.28
CA ASN A 81 -6.06 2.04 11.62
C ASN A 81 -7.20 2.60 10.76
N LEU A 82 -7.59 3.83 11.01
CA LEU A 82 -8.48 4.63 10.17
C LEU A 82 -7.87 6.02 10.04
N ALA A 83 -6.92 6.15 9.14
CA ALA A 83 -6.18 7.40 8.99
C ALA A 83 -7.09 8.55 8.53
N ALA A 84 -6.93 9.72 9.14
CA ALA A 84 -7.71 10.89 8.77
C ALA A 84 -7.53 11.28 7.30
N SER A 85 -6.36 11.00 6.71
CA SER A 85 -6.06 11.21 5.30
C SER A 85 -6.89 10.34 4.34
N TRP A 86 -7.49 9.25 4.82
CA TRP A 86 -8.33 8.37 3.99
C TRP A 86 -9.75 8.90 3.81
N LEU A 87 -10.20 9.80 4.67
CA LEU A 87 -11.63 10.19 4.74
C LEU A 87 -12.16 10.75 3.43
N GLY A 88 -11.33 11.44 2.65
CA GLY A 88 -11.70 11.94 1.33
C GLY A 88 -11.88 10.88 0.25
N ALA A 89 -11.29 9.70 0.45
CA ALA A 89 -11.39 8.56 -0.46
C ALA A 89 -12.41 7.50 -0.02
N LEU A 90 -12.95 7.62 1.21
CA LEU A 90 -13.94 6.68 1.77
C LEU A 90 -15.36 7.20 1.57
N ASN A 91 -16.13 6.53 0.73
CA ASN A 91 -17.59 6.72 0.69
C ASN A 91 -18.29 5.98 1.85
N ASP A 92 -19.61 6.16 1.98
CA ASP A 92 -20.39 5.57 3.06
C ASP A 92 -20.44 4.05 3.00
N GLU A 93 -20.52 3.49 1.81
CA GLU A 93 -20.51 2.04 1.58
C GLU A 93 -19.20 1.40 2.00
N GLN A 94 -18.07 2.01 1.61
CA GLN A 94 -16.74 1.55 1.97
C GLN A 94 -16.48 1.63 3.47
N LEU A 95 -16.90 2.72 4.13
CA LEU A 95 -16.79 2.84 5.58
C LEU A 95 -17.66 1.82 6.31
N SER A 96 -18.88 1.59 5.82
CA SER A 96 -19.79 0.56 6.36
C SER A 96 -19.18 -0.84 6.20
N ALA A 97 -18.60 -1.15 5.04
CA ALA A 97 -17.92 -2.42 4.81
C ALA A 97 -16.71 -2.61 5.73
N TRP A 98 -15.90 -1.56 5.92
CA TRP A 98 -14.78 -1.56 6.85
C TRP A 98 -15.23 -1.80 8.29
N ALA A 99 -16.28 -1.10 8.74
CA ALA A 99 -16.83 -1.28 10.08
C ALA A 99 -17.38 -2.70 10.30
N LYS A 100 -18.10 -3.24 9.31
CA LYS A 100 -18.62 -4.61 9.34
C LYS A 100 -17.50 -5.65 9.42
N LEU A 101 -16.43 -5.46 8.64
CA LEU A 101 -15.26 -6.35 8.65
C LEU A 101 -14.66 -6.46 10.06
N HIS A 102 -14.63 -5.34 10.79
CA HIS A 102 -14.08 -5.27 12.14
C HIS A 102 -15.14 -5.47 13.26
N ASN A 103 -16.32 -5.95 12.89
CA ASN A 103 -17.44 -6.21 13.81
C ASN A 103 -17.85 -4.99 14.64
N LEU A 104 -17.70 -3.76 14.10
CA LEU A 104 -18.10 -2.54 14.78
C LEU A 104 -19.61 -2.32 14.63
N GLN A 105 -20.28 -2.10 15.75
CA GLN A 105 -21.69 -1.74 15.84
C GLN A 105 -21.82 -0.25 16.18
N ALA A 106 -22.97 0.36 15.89
CA ALA A 106 -23.24 1.75 16.26
C ALA A 106 -23.01 2.05 17.75
N SER A 107 -23.23 1.06 18.61
CA SER A 107 -23.02 1.13 20.06
C SER A 107 -21.64 0.70 20.54
N THR A 108 -20.74 0.25 19.66
CA THR A 108 -19.38 -0.14 20.06
C THR A 108 -18.64 1.07 20.62
N PRO A 109 -18.09 0.99 21.85
CA PRO A 109 -17.24 2.05 22.38
C PRO A 109 -15.96 2.17 21.54
N ILE A 110 -15.70 3.37 21.04
CA ILE A 110 -14.51 3.66 20.19
C ILE A 110 -13.72 4.77 20.86
N ALA A 111 -12.41 4.54 21.04
CA ALA A 111 -11.49 5.56 21.48
C ALA A 111 -10.45 5.87 20.40
N LEU A 112 -10.38 7.14 19.99
CA LEU A 112 -9.50 7.62 18.93
C LEU A 112 -8.17 8.12 19.52
N TYR A 113 -7.08 7.89 18.82
CA TYR A 113 -5.79 8.49 19.16
C TYR A 113 -4.97 8.84 17.90
N GLY A 114 -4.11 9.80 18.07
CA GLY A 114 -3.32 10.46 17.04
C GLY A 114 -3.10 11.91 17.46
N ASN A 115 -3.29 12.85 16.57
CA ASN A 115 -3.40 14.27 16.95
C ASN A 115 -4.87 14.71 17.09
N ALA A 116 -5.09 15.84 17.77
CA ALA A 116 -6.44 16.33 18.07
C ALA A 116 -7.26 16.61 16.81
N ASP A 117 -6.65 17.20 15.78
CA ASP A 117 -7.35 17.55 14.54
C ASP A 117 -7.80 16.32 13.76
N ASP A 118 -6.91 15.32 13.65
CA ASP A 118 -7.23 14.07 12.97
C ASP A 118 -8.29 13.28 13.73
N ASN A 119 -8.19 13.22 15.06
CA ASN A 119 -9.20 12.60 15.89
C ASN A 119 -10.58 13.27 15.71
N ALA A 120 -10.64 14.59 15.66
CA ALA A 120 -11.87 15.33 15.45
C ALA A 120 -12.50 15.03 14.07
N LYS A 121 -11.70 14.97 13.02
CA LYS A 121 -12.16 14.62 11.65
C LYS A 121 -12.72 13.21 11.59
N VAL A 122 -12.01 12.24 12.15
CA VAL A 122 -12.44 10.83 12.18
C VAL A 122 -13.69 10.68 13.05
N ALA A 123 -13.74 11.32 14.21
CA ALA A 123 -14.93 11.32 15.08
C ALA A 123 -16.17 11.87 14.36
N ALA A 124 -16.04 12.99 13.67
CA ALA A 124 -17.15 13.58 12.89
C ALA A 124 -17.64 12.62 11.80
N ARG A 125 -16.71 11.94 11.10
CA ARG A 125 -17.05 10.97 10.06
C ARG A 125 -17.74 9.73 10.62
N LEU A 126 -17.27 9.20 11.75
CA LEU A 126 -17.89 8.07 12.44
C LEU A 126 -19.27 8.44 13.02
N LYS A 127 -19.40 9.64 13.61
CA LYS A 127 -20.70 10.14 14.10
C LYS A 127 -21.71 10.24 12.96
N ALA A 128 -21.33 10.77 11.80
CA ALA A 128 -22.17 10.81 10.61
C ALA A 128 -22.58 9.42 10.10
N ALA A 129 -21.76 8.39 10.33
CA ALA A 129 -22.05 7.00 10.02
C ALA A 129 -22.88 6.28 11.11
N GLY A 130 -23.29 6.97 12.19
CA GLY A 130 -24.17 6.46 13.23
C GLY A 130 -23.49 5.90 14.48
N PHE A 131 -22.16 6.04 14.62
CA PHE A 131 -21.46 5.64 15.84
C PHE A 131 -21.70 6.67 16.95
N THR A 132 -22.11 6.20 18.12
CA THR A 132 -22.61 7.07 19.22
C THR A 132 -21.69 7.13 20.43
N HIS A 133 -20.77 6.16 20.59
CA HIS A 133 -19.90 6.06 21.77
C HIS A 133 -18.44 6.36 21.38
N LEU A 134 -18.16 7.63 21.11
CA LEU A 134 -16.84 8.10 20.69
C LEU A 134 -16.13 8.81 21.85
N SER A 135 -14.85 8.51 22.02
CA SER A 135 -13.96 9.08 23.03
C SER A 135 -12.55 9.26 22.48
N SER A 136 -11.70 9.97 23.22
CA SER A 136 -10.27 10.04 23.00
C SER A 136 -9.54 9.04 23.90
N LEU A 137 -8.46 8.43 23.42
CA LEU A 137 -7.60 7.57 24.21
C LEU A 137 -6.48 8.40 24.84
N GLY A 138 -6.56 8.64 26.15
CA GLY A 138 -5.71 9.61 26.84
C GLY A 138 -4.30 9.09 27.15
N ASP A 139 -4.13 7.79 27.29
CA ASP A 139 -2.85 7.13 27.57
C ASP A 139 -2.23 6.43 26.35
N ALA A 140 -2.72 6.76 25.14
CA ALA A 140 -2.22 6.18 23.90
C ALA A 140 -0.75 6.48 23.68
N LEU A 141 -0.03 5.49 23.15
CA LEU A 141 1.38 5.56 22.75
C LEU A 141 2.36 5.90 23.91
N SER A 142 1.90 5.87 25.14
CA SER A 142 2.71 6.23 26.33
C SER A 142 3.69 5.14 26.78
N GLN A 143 3.46 3.88 26.39
CA GLN A 143 4.26 2.72 26.80
C GLN A 143 4.81 2.02 25.55
N ALA A 144 6.04 2.36 25.20
CA ALA A 144 6.68 1.89 23.96
C ALA A 144 6.74 0.34 23.86
N ASP A 145 6.95 -0.33 24.99
CA ASP A 145 7.13 -1.80 25.03
C ASP A 145 5.87 -2.58 24.69
N ARG A 146 4.69 -1.96 24.79
CA ARG A 146 3.42 -2.62 24.44
C ARG A 146 3.02 -2.41 22.97
N LEU A 147 3.63 -1.45 22.28
CA LEU A 147 3.24 -1.10 20.93
C LEU A 147 3.54 -2.23 19.95
N GLN A 148 2.60 -2.48 19.04
CA GLN A 148 2.74 -3.44 17.95
C GLN A 148 3.19 -2.72 16.68
N LYS A 149 4.03 -3.38 15.88
CA LYS A 149 4.51 -2.86 14.60
C LYS A 149 4.81 -3.98 13.63
N LEU A 150 4.92 -3.65 12.34
CA LEU A 150 5.46 -4.59 11.36
C LEU A 150 6.92 -4.92 11.72
N PRO A 151 7.30 -6.20 11.74
CA PRO A 151 8.69 -6.61 12.00
C PRO A 151 9.70 -5.93 11.06
N HIS A 152 9.34 -5.74 9.80
CA HIS A 152 10.19 -5.12 8.78
C HIS A 152 9.49 -3.93 8.12
N PHE A 153 8.97 -2.99 8.93
CA PHE A 153 8.29 -1.80 8.44
C PHE A 153 9.18 -0.95 7.50
N GLU A 154 10.51 -1.00 7.69
CA GLU A 154 11.48 -0.27 6.87
C GLU A 154 11.50 -0.69 5.40
N GLN A 155 10.94 -1.84 5.06
CA GLN A 155 10.77 -2.29 3.67
C GLN A 155 9.66 -1.54 2.94
N LEU A 156 8.77 -0.85 3.66
CA LEU A 156 7.69 -0.03 3.14
C LEU A 156 7.91 1.41 3.56
N VAL A 157 8.61 2.18 2.73
CA VAL A 157 8.89 3.59 3.01
C VAL A 157 7.70 4.47 2.69
N TYR A 158 7.57 5.62 3.34
CA TYR A 158 6.50 6.59 3.06
C TYR A 158 7.05 7.87 2.40
N PRO A 159 6.19 8.64 1.73
CA PRO A 159 6.65 9.76 0.88
C PRO A 159 7.52 10.77 1.61
N GLN A 160 7.13 11.21 2.79
CA GLN A 160 7.90 12.22 3.53
C GLN A 160 9.28 11.69 3.95
N TRP A 161 9.38 10.42 4.31
CA TRP A 161 10.66 9.77 4.62
C TRP A 161 11.63 9.83 3.43
N LEU A 162 11.13 9.47 2.23
CA LEU A 162 11.93 9.50 1.00
C LEU A 162 12.33 10.92 0.64
N HIS A 163 11.41 11.88 0.75
CA HIS A 163 11.71 13.28 0.52
C HIS A 163 12.78 13.80 1.49
N ASP A 164 12.67 13.50 2.77
CA ASP A 164 13.67 13.92 3.79
C ASP A 164 15.04 13.28 3.52
N LEU A 165 15.07 12.00 3.13
CA LEU A 165 16.29 11.33 2.69
C LEU A 165 16.95 12.05 1.50
N GLN A 166 16.16 12.42 0.49
CA GLN A 166 16.63 13.17 -0.68
C GLN A 166 17.19 14.56 -0.32
N GLN A 167 16.65 15.18 0.74
CA GLN A 167 17.13 16.46 1.25
C GLN A 167 18.36 16.33 2.18
N GLY A 168 18.89 15.11 2.35
CA GLY A 168 20.03 14.84 3.25
C GLY A 168 19.70 14.99 4.73
N LYS A 169 18.43 14.99 5.11
CA LYS A 169 18.02 15.02 6.52
C LYS A 169 18.23 13.64 7.14
N PRO A 170 18.55 13.59 8.45
CA PRO A 170 18.58 12.32 9.16
C PRO A 170 17.19 11.69 9.19
N VAL A 171 17.10 10.40 8.81
CA VAL A 171 15.88 9.60 8.82
C VAL A 171 16.11 8.29 9.55
N THR A 172 15.05 7.77 10.18
CA THR A 172 15.07 6.42 10.79
C THR A 172 15.29 5.37 9.71
N ALA A 173 16.04 4.32 10.01
CA ALA A 173 16.35 3.25 9.08
C ALA A 173 16.95 3.74 7.74
N ALA A 174 17.80 4.78 7.83
CA ALA A 174 18.51 5.29 6.66
C ALA A 174 19.29 4.18 5.96
N PRO A 175 19.44 4.24 4.62
CA PRO A 175 20.34 3.34 3.90
C PRO A 175 21.76 3.36 4.47
N ALA A 176 22.37 2.20 4.63
CA ALA A 176 23.73 2.09 5.19
C ALA A 176 24.82 2.59 4.22
N GLY A 177 24.52 2.70 2.94
CA GLY A 177 25.46 3.08 1.89
C GLY A 177 24.79 3.79 0.73
N HIS A 178 25.23 3.49 -0.48
CA HIS A 178 24.62 4.06 -1.68
C HIS A 178 23.18 3.59 -1.84
N TRP A 179 22.32 4.52 -2.20
CA TRP A 179 20.93 4.24 -2.47
C TRP A 179 20.46 4.87 -3.79
N LYS A 180 19.45 4.28 -4.37
CA LYS A 180 18.83 4.74 -5.61
C LYS A 180 17.32 4.60 -5.53
N VAL A 181 16.60 5.46 -6.22
CA VAL A 181 15.16 5.39 -6.38
C VAL A 181 14.79 5.24 -7.86
N PHE A 182 13.83 4.35 -8.16
CA PHE A 182 13.37 4.10 -9.52
C PHE A 182 11.85 4.00 -9.57
N GLU A 183 11.27 4.59 -10.62
CA GLU A 183 9.93 4.21 -11.06
C GLU A 183 10.02 2.94 -11.90
N ALA A 184 9.17 1.96 -11.62
CA ALA A 184 9.07 0.74 -12.40
C ALA A 184 7.69 0.67 -13.08
N ALA A 185 7.69 0.40 -14.39
CA ALA A 185 6.49 0.18 -15.17
C ALA A 185 6.82 -0.65 -16.43
N TRP A 186 5.80 -1.13 -17.10
CA TRP A 186 5.96 -1.85 -18.36
C TRP A 186 6.13 -0.91 -19.55
N GLY A 187 7.17 -1.14 -20.33
CA GLY A 187 7.42 -0.45 -21.59
C GLY A 187 8.03 0.94 -21.43
N ALA A 188 7.78 1.79 -22.40
CA ALA A 188 8.36 3.14 -22.44
C ALA A 188 7.86 4.04 -21.29
N PRO A 189 8.68 4.99 -20.80
CA PRO A 189 8.39 5.81 -19.61
C PRO A 189 7.35 6.91 -19.84
N LYS A 190 6.20 6.60 -20.41
CA LYS A 190 5.20 7.58 -20.87
C LYS A 190 4.70 8.49 -19.75
N PHE A 191 4.28 7.91 -18.62
CA PHE A 191 3.79 8.68 -17.47
C PHE A 191 4.94 9.30 -16.66
N TYR A 192 6.07 8.61 -16.57
CA TYR A 192 7.28 9.12 -15.95
C TYR A 192 7.73 10.46 -16.58
N LEU A 193 7.71 10.56 -17.91
CA LEU A 193 8.06 11.79 -18.62
C LEU A 193 7.18 12.99 -18.27
N LEU A 194 5.93 12.74 -17.88
CA LEU A 194 4.98 13.78 -17.48
C LEU A 194 5.18 14.25 -16.04
N SER A 195 5.54 13.32 -15.17
CA SER A 195 5.82 13.60 -13.75
C SER A 195 6.44 12.38 -13.09
N HIS A 196 7.45 12.58 -12.26
CA HIS A 196 8.10 11.54 -11.47
C HIS A 196 8.71 12.11 -10.19
N ILE A 197 9.11 11.24 -9.28
CA ILE A 197 9.82 11.64 -8.06
C ILE A 197 11.18 12.22 -8.44
N PRO A 198 11.58 13.40 -7.90
CA PRO A 198 12.85 14.03 -8.24
C PRO A 198 14.04 13.07 -8.13
N GLY A 199 14.90 13.07 -9.15
CA GLY A 199 16.09 12.22 -9.21
C GLY A 199 15.84 10.72 -9.41
N ALA A 200 14.60 10.27 -9.51
CA ALA A 200 14.29 8.87 -9.76
C ALA A 200 14.77 8.42 -11.16
N GLY A 201 15.36 7.24 -11.25
CA GLY A 201 15.55 6.55 -12.51
C GLY A 201 14.26 5.85 -12.97
N TYR A 202 14.34 5.17 -14.10
CA TYR A 202 13.23 4.39 -14.64
C TYR A 202 13.68 2.97 -14.98
N ILE A 203 12.90 1.98 -14.59
CA ILE A 203 13.11 0.57 -14.94
C ILE A 203 11.88 0.07 -15.71
N ASP A 204 12.11 -0.31 -16.96
CA ASP A 204 11.14 -1.07 -17.74
C ASP A 204 11.14 -2.52 -17.26
N THR A 205 9.98 -3.06 -16.91
CA THR A 205 9.86 -4.46 -16.45
C THR A 205 10.31 -5.48 -17.49
N ASN A 206 10.32 -5.14 -18.79
CA ASN A 206 10.93 -5.95 -19.84
C ASN A 206 12.43 -6.22 -19.60
N GLY A 207 13.09 -5.47 -18.74
CA GLY A 207 14.46 -5.73 -18.32
C GLY A 207 14.61 -6.84 -17.30
N VAL A 208 13.54 -7.28 -16.67
CA VAL A 208 13.54 -8.32 -15.61
C VAL A 208 12.68 -9.54 -15.95
N GLU A 209 11.75 -9.42 -16.89
CA GLU A 209 10.85 -10.48 -17.35
C GLU A 209 10.66 -10.40 -18.87
N SER A 210 10.27 -11.49 -19.52
CA SER A 210 10.13 -11.52 -20.98
C SER A 210 9.06 -12.47 -21.48
N GLU A 211 8.53 -12.15 -22.66
CA GLU A 211 7.72 -13.08 -23.44
C GLU A 211 8.45 -14.43 -23.69
N PRO A 212 7.71 -15.53 -23.92
CA PRO A 212 6.23 -15.57 -24.08
C PRO A 212 5.46 -15.72 -22.76
N LEU A 213 6.09 -16.18 -21.70
CA LEU A 213 5.43 -16.53 -20.44
C LEU A 213 5.56 -15.46 -19.35
N TRP A 214 6.30 -14.39 -19.63
CA TRP A 214 6.61 -13.33 -18.67
C TRP A 214 7.34 -13.82 -17.42
N ASN A 215 8.10 -14.91 -17.57
CA ASN A 215 9.01 -15.37 -16.54
C ASN A 215 10.21 -14.42 -16.45
N LYS A 216 10.89 -14.47 -15.33
CA LYS A 216 12.15 -13.78 -15.10
C LYS A 216 13.15 -14.04 -16.26
N VAL A 217 13.84 -13.02 -16.70
CA VAL A 217 14.94 -13.15 -17.66
C VAL A 217 16.09 -14.01 -17.09
N SER A 218 17.01 -14.46 -17.93
CA SER A 218 18.17 -15.22 -17.48
C SER A 218 19.01 -14.44 -16.45
N ASP A 219 19.75 -15.13 -15.60
CA ASP A 219 20.61 -14.49 -14.60
C ASP A 219 21.67 -13.58 -15.23
N ALA A 220 22.15 -13.93 -16.44
CA ALA A 220 23.07 -13.08 -17.21
C ALA A 220 22.40 -11.78 -17.68
N GLN A 221 21.16 -11.84 -18.17
CA GLN A 221 20.39 -10.65 -18.55
C GLN A 221 20.05 -9.80 -17.34
N LEU A 222 19.71 -10.44 -16.21
CA LEU A 222 19.45 -9.74 -14.95
C LEU A 222 20.69 -9.01 -14.45
N LYS A 223 21.88 -9.65 -14.50
CA LYS A 223 23.15 -9.01 -14.18
C LYS A 223 23.41 -7.78 -15.07
N ALA A 224 23.16 -7.89 -16.37
CA ALA A 224 23.33 -6.78 -17.31
C ALA A 224 22.37 -5.62 -17.02
N MET A 225 21.11 -5.91 -16.67
CA MET A 225 20.13 -4.91 -16.29
C MET A 225 20.56 -4.16 -15.02
N LEU A 226 20.98 -4.89 -13.98
CA LEU A 226 21.46 -4.29 -12.73
C LEU A 226 22.70 -3.41 -12.99
N ALA A 227 23.67 -3.90 -13.77
CA ALA A 227 24.85 -3.14 -14.15
C ALA A 227 24.51 -1.84 -14.88
N LYS A 228 23.59 -1.89 -15.86
CA LYS A 228 23.13 -0.73 -16.60
C LYS A 228 22.55 0.36 -15.69
N HIS A 229 21.84 -0.03 -14.66
CA HIS A 229 21.23 0.90 -13.69
C HIS A 229 22.17 1.26 -12.53
N GLY A 230 23.40 0.77 -12.52
CA GLY A 230 24.39 1.05 -11.48
C GLY A 230 24.00 0.44 -10.13
N ILE A 231 23.41 -0.75 -10.14
CA ILE A 231 22.93 -1.45 -8.94
C ILE A 231 23.88 -2.60 -8.62
N ARG A 232 24.43 -2.56 -7.41
CA ARG A 232 25.24 -3.61 -6.81
C ARG A 232 24.43 -4.36 -5.75
N HIS A 233 24.97 -5.48 -5.27
CA HIS A 233 24.34 -6.26 -4.20
C HIS A 233 24.15 -5.48 -2.89
N ASP A 234 24.98 -4.47 -2.64
CA ASP A 234 24.98 -3.61 -1.45
C ASP A 234 24.33 -2.23 -1.69
N THR A 235 23.77 -1.98 -2.86
CA THR A 235 22.97 -0.77 -3.13
C THR A 235 21.59 -0.92 -2.48
N THR A 236 21.16 0.05 -1.68
CA THR A 236 19.75 0.14 -1.28
C THR A 236 18.93 0.64 -2.46
N VAL A 237 17.93 -0.12 -2.88
CA VAL A 237 17.05 0.24 -3.98
C VAL A 237 15.66 0.52 -3.45
N ILE A 238 15.14 1.71 -3.74
CA ILE A 238 13.79 2.13 -3.42
C ILE A 238 13.00 2.17 -4.71
N LEU A 239 11.92 1.43 -4.77
CA LEU A 239 11.08 1.27 -5.95
C LEU A 239 9.69 1.82 -5.73
N TYR A 240 9.14 2.46 -6.73
CA TYR A 240 7.74 2.84 -6.77
C TYR A 240 7.18 2.63 -8.17
N GLY A 241 5.87 2.59 -8.28
CA GLY A 241 5.17 2.49 -9.54
C GLY A 241 3.85 3.24 -9.48
N ARG A 242 3.24 3.44 -10.62
CA ARG A 242 1.84 3.87 -10.72
C ARG A 242 0.93 2.72 -10.31
N ASP A 243 1.34 1.53 -10.69
CA ASP A 243 0.86 0.26 -10.17
C ASP A 243 1.93 -0.30 -9.22
N VAL A 244 1.59 -0.44 -7.95
CA VAL A 244 2.53 -0.90 -6.91
C VAL A 244 3.10 -2.28 -7.25
N TYR A 245 2.29 -3.17 -7.83
CA TYR A 245 2.72 -4.52 -8.17
C TYR A 245 3.78 -4.55 -9.29
N ALA A 246 3.87 -3.54 -10.16
CA ALA A 246 4.97 -3.44 -11.13
C ALA A 246 6.31 -3.21 -10.41
N ALA A 247 6.34 -2.29 -9.46
CA ALA A 247 7.52 -2.06 -8.61
C ALA A 247 7.86 -3.28 -7.76
N ALA A 248 6.85 -3.94 -7.21
CA ALA A 248 7.00 -5.15 -6.41
C ALA A 248 7.60 -6.32 -7.23
N ARG A 249 7.22 -6.46 -8.51
CA ARG A 249 7.81 -7.45 -9.41
C ARG A 249 9.31 -7.23 -9.57
N VAL A 250 9.74 -6.00 -9.82
CA VAL A 250 11.16 -5.65 -9.90
C VAL A 250 11.85 -5.88 -8.56
N ALA A 251 11.23 -5.49 -7.45
CA ALA A 251 11.79 -5.67 -6.11
C ALA A 251 12.03 -7.15 -5.78
N GLN A 252 11.06 -8.01 -6.05
CA GLN A 252 11.15 -9.44 -5.80
C GLN A 252 12.29 -10.10 -6.61
N ILE A 253 12.42 -9.72 -7.88
CA ILE A 253 13.49 -10.24 -8.76
C ILE A 253 14.86 -9.70 -8.32
N MET A 254 14.95 -8.45 -7.85
CA MET A 254 16.19 -7.90 -7.27
C MET A 254 16.62 -8.64 -6.01
N LEU A 255 15.67 -8.96 -5.13
CA LEU A 255 15.94 -9.78 -3.93
C LEU A 255 16.42 -11.18 -4.32
N TYR A 256 15.79 -11.82 -5.30
CA TYR A 256 16.26 -13.08 -5.86
C TYR A 256 17.70 -12.97 -6.37
N ALA A 257 18.02 -11.90 -7.10
CA ALA A 257 19.38 -11.66 -7.60
C ALA A 257 20.41 -11.51 -6.47
N GLY A 258 20.00 -11.07 -5.30
CA GLY A 258 20.89 -10.88 -4.14
C GLY A 258 21.13 -9.41 -3.76
N VAL A 259 20.33 -8.47 -4.26
CA VAL A 259 20.29 -7.10 -3.71
C VAL A 259 19.77 -7.18 -2.28
N LYS A 260 20.56 -6.71 -1.33
CA LYS A 260 20.31 -6.95 0.11
C LYS A 260 19.19 -6.11 0.68
N ASP A 261 19.03 -4.88 0.21
CA ASP A 261 18.08 -3.90 0.71
C ASP A 261 17.25 -3.34 -0.44
N VAL A 262 16.04 -3.87 -0.59
CA VAL A 262 15.07 -3.42 -1.60
C VAL A 262 13.79 -3.01 -0.88
N ARG A 263 13.37 -1.78 -1.08
CA ARG A 263 12.23 -1.18 -0.40
C ARG A 263 11.20 -0.70 -1.42
N LEU A 264 9.93 -0.74 -1.03
CA LEU A 264 8.83 -0.16 -1.80
C LEU A 264 8.42 1.18 -1.17
N LEU A 265 8.11 2.17 -2.00
CA LEU A 265 7.31 3.31 -1.59
C LEU A 265 5.87 2.83 -1.45
N ASP A 266 5.38 2.76 -0.21
CA ASP A 266 4.06 2.25 0.12
C ASP A 266 2.97 3.11 -0.53
N GLY A 267 2.08 2.48 -1.30
CA GLY A 267 1.09 3.15 -2.13
C GLY A 267 1.64 3.81 -3.41
N GLY A 268 2.93 3.74 -3.66
CA GLY A 268 3.58 4.15 -4.91
C GLY A 268 3.44 5.63 -5.25
N TRP A 269 3.32 5.92 -6.54
CA TRP A 269 3.16 7.28 -7.05
C TRP A 269 1.97 8.03 -6.43
N LYS A 270 0.86 7.32 -6.19
CA LYS A 270 -0.34 7.93 -5.63
C LYS A 270 -0.06 8.63 -4.30
N THR A 271 0.59 7.95 -3.38
CA THR A 271 0.87 8.52 -2.04
C THR A 271 1.87 9.68 -2.10
N TRP A 272 2.85 9.64 -3.01
CA TRP A 272 3.75 10.76 -3.24
C TRP A 272 2.98 12.00 -3.75
N SER A 273 2.14 11.80 -4.75
CA SER A 273 1.31 12.86 -5.34
C SER A 273 0.32 13.45 -4.34
N ASP A 274 -0.37 12.60 -3.59
CA ASP A 274 -1.35 13.01 -2.57
C ASP A 274 -0.69 13.78 -1.41
N ALA A 275 0.59 13.48 -1.11
CA ALA A 275 1.36 14.24 -0.13
C ALA A 275 1.79 15.65 -0.63
N GLY A 276 1.53 16.00 -1.89
CA GLY A 276 1.87 17.30 -2.47
C GLY A 276 3.37 17.56 -2.55
N LEU A 277 4.19 16.51 -2.60
CA LEU A 277 5.65 16.62 -2.64
C LEU A 277 6.15 17.02 -4.04
N PRO A 278 7.38 17.57 -4.16
CA PRO A 278 7.94 18.01 -5.42
C PRO A 278 7.97 16.91 -6.47
N VAL A 279 7.78 17.30 -7.73
CA VAL A 279 7.85 16.39 -8.88
C VAL A 279 8.80 16.98 -9.94
N GLU A 280 9.42 16.07 -10.70
CA GLU A 280 10.18 16.41 -11.90
C GLU A 280 9.47 15.93 -13.16
N ARG A 281 9.88 16.45 -14.30
CA ARG A 281 9.42 16.10 -15.64
C ARG A 281 10.60 15.85 -16.55
N GLY A 282 10.37 15.06 -17.60
CA GLY A 282 11.39 14.82 -18.62
C GLY A 282 12.02 13.43 -18.52
N THR A 283 13.12 13.26 -19.24
CA THR A 283 13.79 11.95 -19.38
C THR A 283 14.48 11.49 -18.11
N PRO A 284 14.54 10.18 -17.86
CA PRO A 284 15.27 9.64 -16.71
C PRO A 284 16.74 10.10 -16.69
N PRO A 285 17.29 10.38 -15.51
CA PRO A 285 18.70 10.74 -15.40
C PRO A 285 19.58 9.59 -15.89
N LYS A 286 20.63 9.93 -16.60
CA LYS A 286 21.60 8.94 -17.07
C LYS A 286 22.26 8.26 -15.89
N GLN A 287 22.08 6.96 -15.75
CA GLN A 287 22.72 6.19 -14.70
C GLN A 287 24.19 5.93 -15.04
N LYS A 288 25.06 5.96 -14.03
CA LYS A 288 26.42 5.48 -14.16
C LYS A 288 26.40 3.95 -14.06
N PRO A 289 26.84 3.22 -15.10
CA PRO A 289 26.87 1.76 -15.03
C PRO A 289 27.86 1.26 -13.98
N GLU A 290 27.50 0.15 -13.33
CA GLU A 290 28.37 -0.60 -12.41
C GLU A 290 28.46 -2.05 -12.91
N PRO A 291 29.56 -2.41 -13.61
CA PRO A 291 29.68 -3.72 -14.25
C PRO A 291 29.79 -4.87 -13.25
N GLU A 292 30.30 -4.58 -12.04
CA GLU A 292 30.50 -5.59 -11.00
C GLU A 292 29.35 -5.56 -9.98
N PHE A 293 28.52 -6.59 -10.01
CA PHE A 293 27.46 -6.75 -9.03
C PHE A 293 28.01 -6.96 -7.60
N GLY A 294 29.19 -7.59 -7.50
CA GLY A 294 29.90 -7.80 -6.24
C GLY A 294 29.47 -9.04 -5.45
N ALA A 295 28.59 -9.87 -6.03
CA ALA A 295 28.14 -11.15 -5.47
C ALA A 295 27.66 -12.09 -6.59
N PRO A 296 27.56 -13.41 -6.36
CA PRO A 296 26.91 -14.32 -7.31
C PRO A 296 25.44 -14.01 -7.54
N ILE A 297 24.95 -14.22 -8.77
CA ILE A 297 23.54 -14.19 -9.12
C ILE A 297 23.14 -15.61 -9.56
N PRO A 298 22.06 -16.19 -8.97
CA PRO A 298 21.21 -15.64 -7.92
C PRO A 298 21.87 -15.67 -6.54
N GLY A 299 21.61 -14.64 -5.72
CA GLY A 299 22.00 -14.63 -4.32
C GLY A 299 21.01 -15.33 -3.40
N GLN A 300 19.72 -15.34 -3.79
CA GLN A 300 18.63 -15.95 -3.02
C GLN A 300 17.68 -16.77 -3.92
N PRO A 301 18.14 -17.91 -4.48
CA PRO A 301 17.36 -18.71 -5.42
C PRO A 301 16.06 -19.25 -4.83
N GLN A 302 15.99 -19.45 -3.51
CA GLN A 302 14.79 -19.93 -2.80
C GLN A 302 13.61 -18.95 -2.84
N LEU A 303 13.83 -17.70 -3.20
CA LEU A 303 12.76 -16.70 -3.30
C LEU A 303 11.92 -16.83 -4.58
N MET A 304 12.35 -17.68 -5.52
CA MET A 304 11.64 -17.84 -6.78
C MET A 304 11.59 -19.34 -7.16
N LEU A 305 10.38 -19.86 -7.27
CA LEU A 305 10.14 -21.25 -7.58
C LEU A 305 9.83 -21.45 -9.07
N ASN A 306 10.30 -22.55 -9.63
CA ASN A 306 9.86 -23.06 -10.93
C ASN A 306 8.61 -23.94 -10.77
N THR A 307 8.07 -24.43 -11.91
CA THR A 307 6.83 -25.23 -11.93
C THR A 307 6.96 -26.53 -11.15
N GLU A 308 8.09 -27.21 -11.17
CA GLU A 308 8.28 -28.48 -10.44
C GLU A 308 8.35 -28.23 -8.92
N GLN A 309 9.04 -27.19 -8.51
CA GLN A 309 9.11 -26.79 -7.11
C GLN A 309 7.72 -26.36 -6.58
N ALA A 310 6.96 -25.60 -7.37
CA ALA A 310 5.60 -25.22 -7.03
C ALA A 310 4.68 -26.47 -6.91
N ARG A 311 4.80 -27.41 -7.83
CA ARG A 311 4.06 -28.68 -7.78
C ARG A 311 4.36 -29.47 -6.52
N ALA A 312 5.62 -29.49 -6.09
CA ALA A 312 6.03 -30.21 -4.87
C ALA A 312 5.36 -29.63 -3.62
N LEU A 313 5.03 -28.34 -3.57
CA LEU A 313 4.33 -27.74 -2.43
C LEU A 313 2.90 -28.27 -2.27
N LEU A 314 2.23 -28.61 -3.38
CA LEU A 314 0.84 -29.12 -3.36
C LEU A 314 0.67 -30.44 -2.61
N HIS A 315 1.76 -31.18 -2.42
CA HIS A 315 1.76 -32.49 -1.74
C HIS A 315 2.22 -32.40 -0.28
N ARG A 316 2.46 -31.19 0.22
CA ARG A 316 2.99 -30.97 1.57
C ARG A 316 1.94 -30.28 2.46
N GLN A 317 1.83 -30.78 3.70
CA GLN A 317 0.91 -30.19 4.69
C GLN A 317 1.47 -28.92 5.34
N ASP A 318 2.80 -28.78 5.39
CA ASP A 318 3.52 -27.65 5.93
C ASP A 318 3.82 -26.55 4.89
N ALA A 319 3.13 -26.60 3.75
CA ALA A 319 3.30 -25.66 2.65
C ALA A 319 1.97 -25.20 2.06
N SER A 320 2.00 -24.05 1.39
CA SER A 320 0.87 -23.49 0.65
C SER A 320 1.33 -22.90 -0.67
N LEU A 321 0.74 -23.35 -1.77
CA LEU A 321 0.79 -22.64 -3.04
C LEU A 321 -0.43 -21.73 -3.10
N VAL A 322 -0.21 -20.41 -3.19
CA VAL A 322 -1.23 -19.39 -2.92
C VAL A 322 -1.52 -18.57 -4.17
N SER A 323 -2.76 -18.65 -4.62
CA SER A 323 -3.27 -17.90 -5.77
C SER A 323 -3.61 -16.46 -5.37
N ILE A 324 -2.89 -15.51 -5.94
CA ILE A 324 -3.18 -14.07 -5.83
C ILE A 324 -3.92 -13.64 -7.11
N ARG A 325 -5.14 -14.13 -7.22
CA ARG A 325 -6.03 -13.87 -8.36
C ARG A 325 -7.42 -13.51 -7.84
N SER A 326 -8.18 -12.77 -8.64
CA SER A 326 -9.56 -12.44 -8.29
C SER A 326 -10.41 -13.70 -8.15
N TRP A 327 -11.53 -13.60 -7.43
CA TRP A 327 -12.44 -14.75 -7.26
C TRP A 327 -12.93 -15.32 -8.59
N PRO A 328 -13.36 -14.51 -9.59
CA PRO A 328 -13.73 -15.03 -10.90
C PRO A 328 -12.61 -15.79 -11.63
N GLU A 329 -11.36 -15.35 -11.49
CA GLU A 329 -10.20 -16.08 -12.02
C GLU A 329 -10.00 -17.41 -11.29
N PHE A 330 -10.08 -17.39 -9.94
CA PHE A 330 -9.86 -18.56 -9.09
C PHE A 330 -10.90 -19.67 -9.33
N ILE A 331 -12.15 -19.31 -9.51
CA ILE A 331 -13.20 -20.29 -9.83
C ILE A 331 -13.28 -20.65 -11.33
N GLY A 332 -12.50 -19.95 -12.16
CA GLY A 332 -12.39 -20.27 -13.59
C GLY A 332 -13.54 -19.78 -14.47
N THR A 333 -14.22 -18.69 -14.09
CA THR A 333 -15.21 -18.02 -14.93
C THR A 333 -14.57 -17.05 -15.92
N THR A 334 -13.33 -16.66 -15.68
CA THR A 334 -12.47 -15.88 -16.58
C THR A 334 -11.01 -16.30 -16.43
N SER A 335 -10.17 -16.02 -17.42
CA SER A 335 -8.72 -16.11 -17.27
C SER A 335 -8.14 -14.86 -16.63
N GLY A 336 -8.86 -13.74 -16.72
CA GLY A 336 -8.40 -12.43 -16.28
C GLY A 336 -7.50 -11.69 -17.28
N TYR A 337 -7.05 -12.34 -18.36
CA TYR A 337 -6.07 -11.78 -19.30
C TYR A 337 -6.49 -12.02 -20.74
N SER A 338 -6.16 -11.08 -21.62
CA SER A 338 -6.43 -11.23 -23.06
C SER A 338 -5.53 -12.26 -23.74
N TYR A 339 -4.33 -12.45 -23.22
CA TYR A 339 -3.28 -13.33 -23.78
C TYR A 339 -3.20 -14.71 -23.11
N ILE A 340 -3.77 -14.90 -21.92
CA ILE A 340 -3.90 -16.21 -21.25
C ILE A 340 -5.31 -16.75 -21.55
N LYS A 341 -5.39 -17.79 -22.36
CA LYS A 341 -6.69 -18.34 -22.77
C LYS A 341 -7.29 -19.36 -21.79
N PRO A 342 -6.51 -20.26 -21.18
CA PRO A 342 -7.06 -21.23 -20.23
C PRO A 342 -7.67 -20.52 -19.02
N MET A 343 -8.87 -20.98 -18.61
CA MET A 343 -9.57 -20.57 -17.40
C MET A 343 -9.51 -21.68 -16.38
N GLY A 344 -9.48 -21.33 -15.11
CA GLY A 344 -9.38 -22.28 -14.00
C GLY A 344 -8.28 -21.90 -13.03
N GLU A 345 -7.87 -22.87 -12.21
CA GLU A 345 -6.90 -22.66 -11.16
C GLU A 345 -6.01 -23.90 -10.98
N ILE A 346 -4.83 -23.75 -10.43
CA ILE A 346 -3.97 -24.85 -10.04
C ILE A 346 -4.71 -25.71 -9.01
N ALA A 347 -4.92 -26.97 -9.32
CA ALA A 347 -5.62 -27.89 -8.40
C ALA A 347 -4.82 -28.04 -7.09
N GLY A 348 -5.46 -27.80 -5.95
CA GLY A 348 -4.82 -27.82 -4.63
C GLY A 348 -4.24 -26.47 -4.17
N ALA A 349 -4.22 -25.46 -5.02
CA ALA A 349 -3.84 -24.10 -4.59
C ALA A 349 -4.90 -23.48 -3.67
N ARG A 350 -4.46 -22.63 -2.75
CA ARG A 350 -5.31 -21.88 -1.82
C ARG A 350 -5.55 -20.48 -2.34
N TRP A 351 -6.75 -19.96 -2.10
CA TRP A 351 -7.05 -18.60 -2.54
C TRP A 351 -6.50 -17.58 -1.55
N GLY A 352 -5.51 -16.81 -2.00
CA GLY A 352 -4.89 -15.74 -1.22
C GLY A 352 -5.54 -14.38 -1.42
N HIS A 353 -6.65 -14.30 -2.20
CA HIS A 353 -7.31 -13.06 -2.61
C HIS A 353 -6.47 -12.21 -3.58
N ALA A 354 -7.01 -11.11 -4.04
CA ALA A 354 -6.33 -10.06 -4.80
C ALA A 354 -7.19 -8.78 -4.86
N GLY A 355 -8.25 -8.83 -5.63
CA GLY A 355 -9.17 -7.73 -5.87
C GLY A 355 -10.24 -8.13 -6.88
N SER A 356 -10.87 -7.15 -7.50
CA SER A 356 -12.03 -7.33 -8.39
C SER A 356 -11.70 -8.02 -9.71
N ASP A 357 -10.48 -7.84 -10.23
CA ASP A 357 -10.02 -8.42 -11.49
C ASP A 357 -8.49 -8.61 -11.54
N SER A 358 -7.95 -8.90 -12.72
CA SER A 358 -6.52 -9.18 -12.91
C SER A 358 -5.60 -7.96 -12.75
N THR A 359 -6.14 -6.76 -12.64
CA THR A 359 -5.40 -5.50 -12.54
C THR A 359 -5.61 -4.78 -11.21
N HIS A 360 -6.37 -5.36 -10.29
CA HIS A 360 -6.73 -4.76 -9.02
C HIS A 360 -6.29 -5.59 -7.83
N MET A 361 -5.92 -4.90 -6.75
CA MET A 361 -5.40 -5.47 -5.50
C MET A 361 -6.10 -4.86 -4.27
N GLU A 362 -7.40 -4.55 -4.39
CA GLU A 362 -8.18 -3.86 -3.34
C GLU A 362 -8.17 -4.61 -2.01
N ASP A 363 -8.08 -5.93 -2.03
CA ASP A 363 -8.04 -6.74 -0.80
C ASP A 363 -6.78 -6.49 0.05
N PHE A 364 -5.74 -5.92 -0.56
CA PHE A 364 -4.45 -5.66 0.08
C PHE A 364 -4.17 -4.18 0.32
N HIS A 365 -5.07 -3.29 -0.09
CA HIS A 365 -4.83 -1.85 -0.04
C HIS A 365 -5.79 -1.14 0.91
N ASN A 366 -5.25 -0.15 1.61
CA ASN A 366 -6.01 0.90 2.26
C ASN A 366 -6.59 1.87 1.20
N PRO A 367 -7.50 2.76 1.56
CA PRO A 367 -8.09 3.72 0.62
C PRO A 367 -7.11 4.62 -0.12
N ASP A 368 -5.95 4.88 0.47
CA ASP A 368 -4.86 5.66 -0.14
C ASP A 368 -3.91 4.83 -1.01
N GLY A 369 -4.12 3.52 -1.10
CA GLY A 369 -3.27 2.58 -1.84
C GLY A 369 -2.10 2.01 -1.04
N THR A 370 -1.92 2.40 0.23
CA THR A 370 -0.91 1.79 1.11
C THR A 370 -1.30 0.37 1.50
N MET A 371 -0.33 -0.40 1.98
CA MET A 371 -0.56 -1.76 2.49
C MET A 371 -1.64 -1.78 3.57
N ARG A 372 -2.65 -2.63 3.38
CA ARG A 372 -3.66 -2.92 4.40
C ARG A 372 -3.01 -3.48 5.66
N SER A 373 -3.67 -3.35 6.82
CA SER A 373 -3.10 -3.82 8.08
C SER A 373 -2.68 -5.29 8.01
N ALA A 374 -1.56 -5.61 8.64
CA ALA A 374 -1.05 -6.98 8.69
C ALA A 374 -2.05 -7.94 9.32
N ASP A 375 -2.79 -7.50 10.33
CA ASP A 375 -3.80 -8.32 11.01
C ASP A 375 -4.96 -8.68 10.06
N ASP A 376 -5.41 -7.73 9.24
CA ASP A 376 -6.46 -7.98 8.24
C ASP A 376 -5.98 -8.97 7.16
N ILE A 377 -4.77 -8.79 6.65
CA ILE A 377 -4.17 -9.70 5.66
C ILE A 377 -4.00 -11.09 6.27
N ALA A 378 -3.46 -11.18 7.48
CA ALA A 378 -3.27 -12.45 8.16
C ALA A 378 -4.61 -13.18 8.45
N ALA A 379 -5.65 -12.44 8.84
CA ALA A 379 -6.99 -13.00 9.06
C ALA A 379 -7.60 -13.52 7.75
N MET A 380 -7.46 -12.76 6.65
CA MET A 380 -7.90 -13.15 5.33
C MET A 380 -7.21 -14.45 4.87
N TRP A 381 -5.90 -14.54 5.00
CA TRP A 381 -5.14 -15.73 4.64
C TRP A 381 -5.42 -16.92 5.56
N LYS A 382 -5.59 -16.68 6.86
CA LYS A 382 -5.93 -17.73 7.83
C LYS A 382 -7.26 -18.40 7.48
N SER A 383 -8.23 -17.68 6.94
CA SER A 383 -9.51 -18.26 6.50
C SER A 383 -9.34 -19.32 5.40
N TRP A 384 -8.24 -19.30 4.67
CA TRP A 384 -7.82 -20.27 3.66
C TRP A 384 -6.69 -21.19 4.14
N ASN A 385 -6.45 -21.24 5.45
CA ASN A 385 -5.38 -22.03 6.08
C ASN A 385 -3.97 -21.72 5.52
N ILE A 386 -3.75 -20.45 5.16
CA ILE A 386 -2.45 -19.90 4.76
C ILE A 386 -1.85 -19.28 6.01
N LEU A 387 -0.76 -19.85 6.52
CA LEU A 387 -0.22 -19.57 7.85
C LEU A 387 1.28 -19.21 7.80
N PRO A 388 1.77 -18.35 8.71
CA PRO A 388 3.15 -17.89 8.71
C PRO A 388 4.22 -18.95 9.00
N ASN A 389 3.83 -20.08 9.58
CA ASN A 389 4.72 -21.22 9.89
C ASN A 389 4.84 -22.23 8.73
N GLN A 390 4.16 -21.98 7.60
CA GLN A 390 4.25 -22.78 6.39
C GLN A 390 5.33 -22.23 5.44
N GLN A 391 5.80 -23.05 4.51
CA GLN A 391 6.43 -22.58 3.29
C GLN A 391 5.33 -22.06 2.36
N VAL A 392 5.32 -20.76 2.11
CA VAL A 392 4.29 -20.12 1.29
C VAL A 392 4.88 -19.62 -0.01
N SER A 393 4.30 -20.01 -1.14
CA SER A 393 4.68 -19.48 -2.45
C SER A 393 3.47 -18.83 -3.12
N PHE A 394 3.58 -17.56 -3.45
CA PHE A 394 2.54 -16.80 -4.12
C PHE A 394 2.68 -16.90 -5.63
N TYR A 395 1.55 -16.91 -6.34
CA TYR A 395 1.51 -16.76 -7.79
C TYR A 395 0.24 -16.02 -8.23
N CYS A 396 0.27 -15.48 -9.44
CA CYS A 396 -0.91 -14.93 -10.12
C CYS A 396 -0.92 -15.39 -11.57
N GLY A 397 -1.27 -14.55 -12.53
CA GLY A 397 -1.13 -14.88 -13.94
C GLY A 397 0.33 -15.01 -14.37
N THR A 398 1.14 -13.98 -14.08
CA THR A 398 2.52 -13.84 -14.54
C THR A 398 3.51 -13.32 -13.48
N GLY A 399 3.06 -13.06 -12.26
CA GLY A 399 3.96 -12.77 -11.13
C GLY A 399 3.88 -11.38 -10.50
N TRP A 400 3.21 -10.39 -11.09
CA TRP A 400 3.18 -9.02 -10.55
C TRP A 400 2.43 -8.91 -9.21
N ARG A 401 1.15 -9.32 -9.19
CA ARG A 401 0.32 -9.32 -7.97
C ARG A 401 0.93 -10.22 -6.88
N ALA A 402 1.45 -11.36 -7.28
CA ALA A 402 2.14 -12.27 -6.37
C ALA A 402 3.39 -11.64 -5.74
N SER A 403 4.13 -10.83 -6.48
CA SER A 403 5.32 -10.14 -5.97
C SER A 403 4.95 -9.06 -4.95
N GLU A 404 3.81 -8.39 -5.10
CA GLU A 404 3.33 -7.43 -4.11
C GLU A 404 2.99 -8.12 -2.78
N THR A 405 2.23 -9.21 -2.81
CA THR A 405 1.93 -9.99 -1.60
C THR A 405 3.18 -10.61 -0.98
N PHE A 406 4.15 -11.02 -1.78
CA PHE A 406 5.45 -11.46 -1.30
C PHE A 406 6.17 -10.34 -0.50
N MET A 407 6.20 -9.12 -1.01
CA MET A 407 6.80 -7.99 -0.29
C MET A 407 6.07 -7.68 1.00
N TYR A 408 4.73 -7.73 1.02
CA TYR A 408 3.92 -7.53 2.21
C TYR A 408 4.13 -8.62 3.25
N ALA A 409 4.15 -9.89 2.83
CA ALA A 409 4.42 -11.01 3.73
C ALA A 409 5.80 -10.88 4.40
N ARG A 410 6.82 -10.44 3.66
CA ARG A 410 8.15 -10.17 4.23
C ARG A 410 8.11 -9.03 5.25
N ALA A 411 7.42 -7.93 4.94
CA ALA A 411 7.25 -6.82 5.89
C ALA A 411 6.53 -7.29 7.18
N MET A 412 5.58 -8.23 7.06
CA MET A 412 4.89 -8.89 8.16
C MET A 412 5.78 -9.87 8.96
N GLY A 413 7.02 -10.10 8.54
CA GLY A 413 7.95 -11.01 9.20
C GLY A 413 7.78 -12.49 8.81
N TRP A 414 7.08 -12.80 7.72
CA TRP A 414 7.00 -14.16 7.20
C TRP A 414 8.32 -14.53 6.52
N ASN A 415 9.04 -15.45 7.11
CA ASN A 415 10.44 -15.74 6.71
C ASN A 415 10.56 -16.76 5.56
N ASN A 416 9.55 -17.62 5.37
CA ASN A 416 9.59 -18.69 4.38
C ASN A 416 8.59 -18.44 3.25
N VAL A 417 8.82 -17.35 2.52
CA VAL A 417 7.96 -16.90 1.41
C VAL A 417 8.74 -16.82 0.11
N SER A 418 8.05 -17.10 -0.99
CA SER A 418 8.60 -17.07 -2.35
C SER A 418 7.51 -16.71 -3.35
N VAL A 419 7.91 -16.53 -4.62
CA VAL A 419 7.00 -16.41 -5.76
C VAL A 419 7.21 -17.59 -6.69
N TYR A 420 6.13 -18.22 -7.12
CA TYR A 420 6.14 -19.15 -8.24
C TYR A 420 6.09 -18.33 -9.54
N ASP A 421 7.24 -18.29 -10.24
CA ASP A 421 7.47 -17.39 -11.37
C ASP A 421 6.58 -17.69 -12.58
N GLY A 422 6.37 -18.95 -12.89
CA GLY A 422 5.55 -19.37 -14.03
C GLY A 422 4.07 -19.00 -13.92
N GLY A 423 3.55 -18.95 -12.71
CA GLY A 423 2.16 -18.60 -12.42
C GLY A 423 1.14 -19.46 -13.15
N TRP A 424 -0.07 -18.94 -13.24
CA TRP A 424 -1.15 -19.61 -13.97
C TRP A 424 -0.81 -19.77 -15.45
N TYR A 425 -0.09 -18.83 -16.05
CA TYR A 425 0.22 -18.86 -17.49
C TYR A 425 1.06 -20.08 -17.86
N GLU A 426 2.19 -20.30 -17.19
CA GLU A 426 3.04 -21.46 -17.46
C GLU A 426 2.34 -22.76 -17.06
N TRP A 427 1.70 -22.80 -15.88
CA TRP A 427 0.98 -24.00 -15.41
C TRP A 427 -0.07 -24.46 -16.39
N SER A 428 -0.92 -23.56 -16.86
CA SER A 428 -2.05 -23.86 -17.75
C SER A 428 -1.65 -24.12 -19.18
N SER A 429 -0.44 -23.75 -19.60
CA SER A 429 0.07 -24.06 -20.95
C SER A 429 0.44 -25.55 -21.12
N ASN A 430 0.59 -26.30 -20.05
CA ASN A 430 0.78 -27.73 -20.11
C ASN A 430 -0.54 -28.46 -19.72
N PRO A 431 -1.23 -29.10 -20.70
CA PRO A 431 -2.52 -29.75 -20.44
C PRO A 431 -2.44 -30.96 -19.49
N LYS A 432 -1.24 -31.43 -19.16
CA LYS A 432 -1.05 -32.50 -18.16
C LYS A 432 -1.06 -31.99 -16.74
N ASN A 433 -0.94 -30.68 -16.51
CA ASN A 433 -1.00 -30.13 -15.19
C ASN A 433 -2.44 -30.12 -14.65
N PRO A 434 -2.66 -30.55 -13.42
CA PRO A 434 -4.01 -30.62 -12.87
C PRO A 434 -4.60 -29.23 -12.65
N VAL A 435 -5.83 -29.05 -13.11
CA VAL A 435 -6.62 -27.81 -13.07
C VAL A 435 -7.93 -28.06 -12.39
N SER A 436 -8.37 -27.12 -11.55
CA SER A 436 -9.69 -27.10 -10.95
C SER A 436 -10.53 -25.92 -11.45
N ARG A 437 -11.85 -26.07 -11.44
CA ARG A 437 -12.84 -25.06 -11.81
C ARG A 437 -14.05 -25.14 -10.89
N GLY A 438 -14.80 -24.07 -10.84
CA GLY A 438 -15.99 -23.95 -10.01
C GLY A 438 -15.69 -23.46 -8.59
N GLU A 439 -16.76 -23.12 -7.90
CA GLU A 439 -16.67 -22.67 -6.51
C GLU A 439 -16.13 -23.76 -5.61
N ARG A 440 -15.25 -23.39 -4.72
CA ARG A 440 -14.68 -24.26 -3.69
C ARG A 440 -14.26 -23.44 -2.48
N GLY A 441 -14.36 -24.03 -1.34
CA GLY A 441 -13.95 -23.44 -0.06
C GLY A 441 -12.55 -23.91 0.38
N PRO A 442 -12.07 -23.43 1.51
CA PRO A 442 -10.77 -23.80 2.10
C PRO A 442 -10.58 -25.30 2.31
N GLU A 443 -11.66 -26.04 2.53
CA GLU A 443 -11.66 -27.49 2.76
C GLU A 443 -11.27 -28.31 1.51
N SER A 444 -11.55 -27.77 0.32
CA SER A 444 -11.28 -28.45 -0.96
C SER A 444 -9.85 -28.29 -1.47
N SER A 445 -9.02 -27.53 -0.72
CA SER A 445 -7.62 -27.26 -1.02
C SER A 445 -6.65 -28.20 -0.26
N ARG A 446 -7.14 -29.37 0.18
CA ARG A 446 -6.37 -30.41 0.88
C ARG A 446 -6.02 -31.57 -0.05
#